data_374a3fdfc4059b9b2c6d3b11c8cc9279
#
_entry.id   374a3fdfc4059b9b2c6d3b11c8cc9279
#
_cell.length_a   1.000
_cell.length_b   1.000
_cell.length_c   1.000
_cell.angle_alpha   90.00
_cell.angle_beta   90.00
_cell.angle_gamma   90.00
#
_symmetry.space_group_name_H-M   'P 1'
#
loop_
_entity.id
_entity.type
_entity.pdbx_description
1 polymer ?
#
loop_
_entity_poly.entity_id
_entity_poly.type
_entity_poly.pdbx_seq_one_letter_code
_entity_poly.pdbx_strand_id
1 'polypeptide(L)'
;RKDMNNMPKEKIAIVAVSRDCFPMDLSVSRRKAVVAAYKEKYGDGLYECPVCIENEIDMRKALADVKEAGCNAIVVYLGNFGPETPETLLIKEFDGPAMVVAAAEETGDNLVSGRGDAYCGVLNASYNLKLRNLKAYLPEYPVGTASECADMIAEFAPIARAVVGLKNLKIISFGPRPKDFMACNAPIKQLFNLGVEIEENSELDLFEAFNNHAGDERIPEVVKDMEEELGTGNKKPEILSRLAQYELTLLDWIEEHKGSREFVAVAGKCWPAFQTQFGCVPCYVNSRLTKRGIPVSCEVDIYGALSEFIGTVVSNDVVTLLDINNTVPADMFESDIKGKYNYTQKDTFMGFHCGNTASSKLSFCEMKYQFIMARSLPEEVTQGTLEGDIIPGDITFYRLQSTADSKLRAYIAQGEVLPVATRSFGGIGVFAIPEMGRFYRHVLVEKNYPHHGAVAFGHFGKTLYEVFKYIGVEMDEINFNQPKGMMYPTENPFA
;
A
#
# COMPACT_ATOMS: atom_id res chain seq x y z
N ARG A 1 -15.25 -6.36 -3.98
CA ARG A 1 -14.14 -6.15 -4.93
C ARG A 1 -14.59 -5.63 -6.31
N LYS A 2 -15.83 -5.85 -6.68
CA LYS A 2 -16.37 -5.29 -7.93
C LYS A 2 -16.34 -3.77 -7.97
N ASP A 3 -16.17 -3.12 -6.83
CA ASP A 3 -16.29 -1.67 -6.68
C ASP A 3 -14.96 -0.94 -6.53
N MET A 4 -13.80 -1.66 -6.52
CA MET A 4 -12.49 -1.04 -6.42
C MET A 4 -11.97 -0.68 -7.81
N ASN A 5 -12.16 0.59 -8.19
CA ASN A 5 -11.75 1.12 -9.49
C ASN A 5 -10.48 1.99 -9.45
N ASN A 6 -9.98 2.30 -8.25
CA ASN A 6 -8.77 3.12 -8.03
C ASN A 6 -7.54 2.23 -7.83
N MET A 7 -7.41 1.20 -8.68
CA MET A 7 -6.40 0.16 -8.52
C MET A 7 -5.54 0.07 -9.79
N PRO A 8 -4.22 0.28 -9.67
CA PRO A 8 -3.29 0.02 -10.76
C PRO A 8 -3.31 -1.44 -11.17
N LYS A 9 -3.00 -1.70 -12.43
CA LYS A 9 -2.86 -3.05 -12.96
C LYS A 9 -1.47 -3.20 -13.54
N GLU A 10 -0.72 -4.14 -13.02
CA GLU A 10 0.57 -4.53 -13.57
C GLU A 10 0.38 -5.38 -14.83
N LYS A 11 1.19 -5.11 -15.83
CA LYS A 11 1.37 -5.96 -17.00
C LYS A 11 2.85 -6.20 -17.21
N ILE A 12 3.28 -7.39 -16.83
CA ILE A 12 4.70 -7.75 -16.70
C ILE A 12 5.16 -8.47 -17.94
N ALA A 13 6.32 -8.06 -18.49
CA ALA A 13 7.02 -8.77 -19.54
C ALA A 13 8.26 -9.45 -18.98
N ILE A 14 8.57 -10.67 -19.42
CA ILE A 14 9.87 -11.29 -19.21
C ILE A 14 10.73 -11.11 -20.46
N VAL A 15 11.95 -10.61 -20.25
CA VAL A 15 12.94 -10.38 -21.31
C VAL A 15 14.21 -11.16 -20.95
N ALA A 16 14.53 -12.16 -21.75
CA ALA A 16 15.76 -12.96 -21.57
C ALA A 16 16.96 -12.22 -22.15
N VAL A 17 18.12 -12.42 -21.52
CA VAL A 17 19.40 -11.89 -21.97
C VAL A 17 20.40 -13.03 -22.17
N SER A 18 21.40 -12.82 -23.00
CA SER A 18 22.47 -13.78 -23.27
C SER A 18 23.76 -13.04 -23.56
N ARG A 19 24.84 -13.41 -22.84
CA ARG A 19 26.17 -12.94 -23.22
C ARG A 19 26.63 -13.69 -24.47
N ASP A 20 27.23 -12.99 -25.43
CA ASP A 20 27.58 -13.50 -26.76
C ASP A 20 28.44 -14.76 -26.78
N CYS A 21 29.25 -15.00 -25.73
CA CYS A 21 30.10 -16.20 -25.60
C CYS A 21 29.40 -17.38 -24.88
N PHE A 22 28.11 -17.22 -24.54
CA PHE A 22 27.28 -18.27 -23.92
C PHE A 22 26.21 -18.76 -24.90
N PRO A 23 25.65 -19.97 -24.69
CA PRO A 23 24.62 -20.46 -25.61
C PRO A 23 23.29 -19.68 -25.45
N MET A 24 22.93 -18.93 -26.47
CA MET A 24 21.67 -18.15 -26.47
C MET A 24 20.45 -19.08 -26.36
N ASP A 25 20.49 -20.25 -27.02
CA ASP A 25 19.38 -21.21 -26.99
C ASP A 25 19.07 -21.69 -25.56
N LEU A 26 20.08 -21.76 -24.70
CA LEU A 26 19.90 -22.10 -23.29
C LEU A 26 19.04 -21.02 -22.58
N SER A 27 19.38 -19.75 -22.79
CA SER A 27 18.61 -18.65 -22.20
C SER A 27 17.18 -18.62 -22.71
N VAL A 28 16.97 -18.81 -24.00
CA VAL A 28 15.64 -18.84 -24.63
C VAL A 28 14.80 -20.01 -24.10
N SER A 29 15.37 -21.22 -24.03
CA SER A 29 14.65 -22.39 -23.55
C SER A 29 14.28 -22.26 -22.06
N ARG A 30 15.17 -21.71 -21.26
CA ARG A 30 14.91 -21.44 -19.83
C ARG A 30 13.81 -20.38 -19.64
N ARG A 31 13.81 -19.32 -20.44
CA ARG A 31 12.72 -18.32 -20.44
C ARG A 31 11.38 -18.97 -20.74
N LYS A 32 11.31 -19.79 -21.79
CA LYS A 32 10.07 -20.51 -22.14
C LYS A 32 9.58 -21.40 -21.00
N ALA A 33 10.48 -22.06 -20.31
CA ALA A 33 10.16 -22.88 -19.13
C ALA A 33 9.59 -22.05 -17.98
N VAL A 34 10.14 -20.85 -17.73
CA VAL A 34 9.60 -19.93 -16.72
C VAL A 34 8.20 -19.47 -17.09
N VAL A 35 7.97 -19.09 -18.34
CA VAL A 35 6.65 -18.67 -18.82
C VAL A 35 5.62 -19.79 -18.67
N ALA A 36 5.99 -21.03 -19.04
CA ALA A 36 5.12 -22.18 -18.87
C ALA A 36 4.79 -22.46 -17.40
N ALA A 37 5.78 -22.41 -16.51
CA ALA A 37 5.58 -22.60 -15.08
C ALA A 37 4.69 -21.50 -14.48
N TYR A 38 4.89 -20.25 -14.89
CA TYR A 38 4.06 -19.14 -14.45
C TYR A 38 2.60 -19.32 -14.90
N LYS A 39 2.40 -19.67 -16.17
CA LYS A 39 1.06 -19.90 -16.71
C LYS A 39 0.32 -21.01 -15.96
N GLU A 40 1.01 -22.12 -15.65
CA GLU A 40 0.44 -23.23 -14.90
C GLU A 40 0.01 -22.81 -13.50
N LYS A 41 0.81 -22.02 -12.81
CA LYS A 41 0.57 -21.64 -11.42
C LYS A 41 -0.31 -20.39 -11.24
N TYR A 42 -0.17 -19.40 -12.13
CA TYR A 42 -0.74 -18.06 -11.95
C TYR A 42 -1.56 -17.55 -13.13
N GLY A 43 -1.63 -18.29 -14.25
CA GLY A 43 -2.39 -17.89 -15.43
C GLY A 43 -1.58 -17.07 -16.43
N ASP A 44 -2.27 -16.29 -17.26
CA ASP A 44 -1.71 -15.61 -18.44
C ASP A 44 -1.11 -14.21 -18.16
N GLY A 45 -0.75 -13.91 -16.92
CA GLY A 45 -0.29 -12.58 -16.52
C GLY A 45 1.15 -12.20 -16.88
N LEU A 46 1.90 -13.07 -17.55
CA LEU A 46 3.29 -12.83 -17.93
C LEU A 46 3.44 -12.84 -19.46
N TYR A 47 3.78 -11.67 -20.02
CA TYR A 47 4.07 -11.53 -21.45
C TYR A 47 5.50 -11.99 -21.73
N GLU A 48 5.66 -12.85 -22.72
CA GLU A 48 6.97 -13.31 -23.15
C GLU A 48 7.48 -12.43 -24.31
N CYS A 49 8.54 -11.65 -24.05
CA CYS A 49 9.24 -10.93 -25.12
C CYS A 49 10.01 -11.93 -25.98
N PRO A 50 9.81 -11.95 -27.31
CA PRO A 50 10.51 -12.90 -28.18
C PRO A 50 11.98 -12.57 -28.40
N VAL A 51 12.42 -11.35 -28.11
CA VAL A 51 13.79 -10.90 -28.29
C VAL A 51 14.64 -11.36 -27.12
N CYS A 52 15.74 -12.07 -27.40
CA CYS A 52 16.80 -12.34 -26.43
C CYS A 52 17.92 -11.31 -26.64
N ILE A 53 18.28 -10.60 -25.59
CA ILE A 53 19.20 -9.46 -25.68
C ILE A 53 20.64 -9.93 -25.55
N GLU A 54 21.45 -9.71 -26.60
CA GLU A 54 22.91 -9.88 -26.55
C GLU A 54 23.68 -8.56 -26.67
N ASN A 55 23.03 -7.52 -27.20
CA ASN A 55 23.66 -6.23 -27.45
C ASN A 55 22.63 -5.09 -27.35
N GLU A 56 23.08 -3.86 -27.56
CA GLU A 56 22.24 -2.66 -27.44
C GLU A 56 21.16 -2.56 -28.55
N ILE A 57 21.43 -3.12 -29.73
CA ILE A 57 20.45 -3.14 -30.81
C ILE A 57 19.28 -4.08 -30.44
N ASP A 58 19.61 -5.26 -29.92
CA ASP A 58 18.61 -6.18 -29.39
C ASP A 58 17.81 -5.54 -28.25
N MET A 59 18.48 -4.79 -27.38
CA MET A 59 17.82 -4.07 -26.30
C MET A 59 16.75 -3.11 -26.82
N ARG A 60 17.05 -2.35 -27.86
CA ARG A 60 16.09 -1.43 -28.47
C ARG A 60 14.89 -2.17 -29.07
N LYS A 61 15.12 -3.31 -29.68
CA LYS A 61 14.05 -4.17 -30.23
C LYS A 61 13.15 -4.72 -29.10
N ALA A 62 13.75 -5.20 -28.02
CA ALA A 62 13.03 -5.70 -26.87
C ALA A 62 12.21 -4.57 -26.21
N LEU A 63 12.81 -3.39 -26.03
CA LEU A 63 12.13 -2.22 -25.47
C LEU A 63 10.89 -1.84 -26.31
N ALA A 64 11.03 -1.78 -27.61
CA ALA A 64 9.92 -1.49 -28.52
C ALA A 64 8.82 -2.56 -28.41
N ASP A 65 9.20 -3.83 -28.36
CA ASP A 65 8.26 -4.96 -28.26
C ASP A 65 7.43 -4.89 -26.99
N VAL A 66 8.08 -4.72 -25.83
CA VAL A 66 7.35 -4.70 -24.54
C VAL A 66 6.47 -3.46 -24.40
N LYS A 67 6.87 -2.33 -24.97
CA LYS A 67 6.05 -1.10 -25.00
C LYS A 67 4.84 -1.27 -25.91
N GLU A 68 5.02 -1.83 -27.10
CA GLU A 68 3.92 -2.10 -28.03
C GLU A 68 2.91 -3.08 -27.43
N ALA A 69 3.38 -4.07 -26.67
CA ALA A 69 2.53 -5.00 -25.94
C ALA A 69 1.78 -4.36 -24.75
N GLY A 70 2.09 -3.10 -24.42
CA GLY A 70 1.45 -2.37 -23.32
C GLY A 70 1.93 -2.77 -21.94
N CYS A 71 3.11 -3.38 -21.82
CA CYS A 71 3.68 -3.76 -20.53
C CYS A 71 4.18 -2.55 -19.77
N ASN A 72 3.94 -2.53 -18.45
CA ASN A 72 4.36 -1.45 -17.55
C ASN A 72 5.35 -1.89 -16.49
N ALA A 73 5.77 -3.16 -16.54
CA ALA A 73 6.78 -3.73 -15.67
C ALA A 73 7.58 -4.78 -16.45
N ILE A 74 8.84 -4.94 -16.11
CA ILE A 74 9.73 -5.91 -16.80
C ILE A 74 10.47 -6.80 -15.81
N VAL A 75 10.72 -8.04 -16.25
CA VAL A 75 11.63 -8.97 -15.62
C VAL A 75 12.83 -9.17 -16.55
N VAL A 76 14.01 -8.79 -16.12
CA VAL A 76 15.25 -9.11 -16.80
C VAL A 76 15.69 -10.49 -16.34
N TYR A 77 15.57 -11.46 -17.22
CA TYR A 77 15.84 -12.87 -16.91
C TYR A 77 17.21 -13.29 -17.45
N LEU A 78 18.09 -13.62 -16.52
CA LEU A 78 19.42 -14.13 -16.84
C LEU A 78 19.34 -15.65 -17.03
N GLY A 79 19.05 -16.10 -18.25
CA GLY A 79 19.08 -17.51 -18.60
C GLY A 79 20.52 -18.04 -18.71
N ASN A 80 21.46 -17.14 -18.92
CA ASN A 80 22.91 -17.33 -18.76
C ASN A 80 23.52 -16.06 -18.15
N PHE A 81 24.83 -15.90 -18.23
CA PHE A 81 25.58 -14.80 -17.59
C PHE A 81 24.97 -13.41 -17.88
N GLY A 82 24.58 -13.17 -19.12
CA GLY A 82 24.02 -11.90 -19.57
C GLY A 82 25.03 -10.79 -19.85
N PRO A 83 24.68 -9.87 -20.74
CA PRO A 83 25.48 -8.70 -21.11
C PRO A 83 25.11 -7.50 -20.23
N GLU A 84 25.99 -7.05 -19.38
CA GLU A 84 25.74 -6.05 -18.34
C GLU A 84 25.24 -4.70 -18.87
N THR A 85 25.83 -4.20 -19.96
CA THR A 85 25.45 -2.91 -20.52
C THR A 85 24.03 -2.92 -21.12
N PRO A 86 23.66 -3.79 -22.05
CA PRO A 86 22.32 -3.73 -22.64
C PRO A 86 21.22 -4.11 -21.65
N GLU A 87 21.43 -5.02 -20.70
CA GLU A 87 20.42 -5.37 -19.72
C GLU A 87 20.11 -4.22 -18.76
N THR A 88 21.11 -3.47 -18.34
CA THR A 88 20.91 -2.30 -17.46
C THR A 88 20.37 -1.10 -18.23
N LEU A 89 20.76 -0.92 -19.50
CA LEU A 89 20.15 0.09 -20.35
C LEU A 89 18.68 -0.18 -20.63
N LEU A 90 18.28 -1.43 -20.75
CA LEU A 90 16.86 -1.79 -20.87
C LEU A 90 16.09 -1.27 -19.66
N ILE A 91 16.59 -1.50 -18.44
CA ILE A 91 15.94 -1.04 -17.21
C ILE A 91 15.86 0.49 -17.19
N LYS A 92 16.93 1.17 -17.57
CA LYS A 92 16.98 2.63 -17.61
C LYS A 92 15.96 3.21 -18.61
N GLU A 93 15.94 2.70 -19.83
CA GLU A 93 15.11 3.24 -20.91
C GLU A 93 13.66 2.81 -20.80
N PHE A 94 13.38 1.66 -20.19
CA PHE A 94 12.01 1.23 -19.92
C PHE A 94 11.32 2.21 -18.95
N ASP A 95 12.06 2.75 -17.97
CA ASP A 95 11.59 3.73 -17.01
C ASP A 95 10.32 3.31 -16.26
N GLY A 96 10.32 2.09 -15.80
CA GLY A 96 9.24 1.49 -15.03
C GLY A 96 9.77 0.46 -14.06
N PRO A 97 8.92 -0.17 -13.26
CA PRO A 97 9.35 -1.20 -12.32
C PRO A 97 10.04 -2.36 -13.04
N ALA A 98 11.17 -2.77 -12.50
CA ALA A 98 12.01 -3.82 -13.05
C ALA A 98 12.43 -4.82 -11.97
N MET A 99 12.59 -6.06 -12.38
CA MET A 99 13.08 -7.16 -11.55
C MET A 99 14.25 -7.84 -12.28
N VAL A 100 15.24 -8.31 -11.54
CA VAL A 100 16.31 -9.15 -12.07
C VAL A 100 16.22 -10.51 -11.38
N VAL A 101 16.21 -11.58 -12.16
CA VAL A 101 16.19 -12.95 -11.68
C VAL A 101 16.97 -13.85 -12.65
N ALA A 102 17.56 -14.93 -12.15
CA ALA A 102 18.47 -15.76 -12.90
C ALA A 102 18.18 -17.25 -12.78
N ALA A 103 18.59 -18.00 -13.78
CA ALA A 103 18.46 -19.45 -13.84
C ALA A 103 19.50 -20.15 -12.98
N ALA A 104 19.06 -21.09 -12.16
CA ALA A 104 19.93 -22.06 -11.52
C ALA A 104 20.40 -23.12 -12.53
N GLU A 105 21.58 -23.68 -12.30
CA GLU A 105 21.98 -24.90 -13.00
C GLU A 105 21.27 -26.10 -12.36
N GLU A 106 20.56 -26.88 -13.17
CA GLU A 106 19.66 -27.94 -12.67
C GLU A 106 20.28 -29.33 -12.79
N THR A 107 21.35 -29.51 -13.58
CA THR A 107 22.00 -30.81 -13.76
C THR A 107 23.52 -30.66 -13.83
N GLY A 108 24.26 -31.63 -13.25
CA GLY A 108 25.70 -31.74 -13.39
C GLY A 108 26.14 -32.36 -14.71
N ASP A 109 25.23 -32.86 -15.52
CA ASP A 109 25.59 -33.62 -16.72
C ASP A 109 26.11 -32.76 -17.87
N ASN A 110 25.87 -31.45 -17.85
CA ASN A 110 26.24 -30.55 -18.94
C ASN A 110 26.95 -29.27 -18.51
N LEU A 111 27.74 -29.35 -17.44
CA LEU A 111 28.46 -28.20 -16.90
C LEU A 111 29.67 -27.73 -17.75
N VAL A 112 30.10 -28.52 -18.71
CA VAL A 112 31.22 -28.14 -19.58
C VAL A 112 30.73 -27.32 -20.78
N SER A 113 29.74 -27.79 -21.51
CA SER A 113 29.30 -27.17 -22.77
C SER A 113 27.97 -26.41 -22.70
N GLY A 114 27.13 -26.69 -21.71
CA GLY A 114 25.80 -26.14 -21.60
C GLY A 114 25.52 -25.31 -20.36
N ARG A 115 26.54 -24.93 -19.61
CA ARG A 115 26.37 -24.12 -18.41
C ARG A 115 26.08 -22.65 -18.76
N GLY A 116 25.33 -21.98 -17.92
CA GLY A 116 24.91 -20.60 -18.17
C GLY A 116 25.65 -19.55 -17.35
N ASP A 117 26.17 -19.89 -16.19
CA ASP A 117 26.86 -18.98 -15.25
C ASP A 117 26.00 -17.78 -14.81
N ALA A 118 24.70 -17.97 -14.75
CA ALA A 118 23.78 -16.89 -14.37
C ALA A 118 23.94 -16.47 -12.90
N TYR A 119 24.40 -17.34 -12.04
CA TYR A 119 24.66 -17.04 -10.63
C TYR A 119 25.66 -15.89 -10.45
N CYS A 120 26.78 -15.92 -11.19
CA CYS A 120 27.72 -14.78 -11.18
C CYS A 120 27.19 -13.60 -12.00
N GLY A 121 26.35 -13.86 -12.98
CA GLY A 121 25.69 -12.82 -13.77
C GLY A 121 24.85 -11.87 -12.93
N VAL A 122 24.12 -12.37 -11.94
CA VAL A 122 23.34 -11.53 -11.01
C VAL A 122 24.21 -10.56 -10.23
N LEU A 123 25.37 -11.02 -9.77
CA LEU A 123 26.32 -10.15 -9.05
C LEU A 123 26.73 -8.96 -9.91
N ASN A 124 27.04 -9.24 -11.19
CA ASN A 124 27.45 -8.19 -12.12
C ASN A 124 26.29 -7.29 -12.55
N ALA A 125 25.10 -7.85 -12.73
CA ALA A 125 23.92 -7.08 -13.03
C ALA A 125 23.60 -6.08 -11.90
N SER A 126 23.59 -6.53 -10.66
CA SER A 126 23.33 -5.67 -9.50
C SER A 126 24.43 -4.61 -9.31
N TYR A 127 25.69 -4.96 -9.52
CA TYR A 127 26.80 -4.01 -9.51
C TYR A 127 26.60 -2.90 -10.54
N ASN A 128 26.26 -3.25 -11.78
CA ASN A 128 26.03 -2.29 -12.85
C ASN A 128 24.82 -1.40 -12.61
N LEU A 129 23.74 -1.93 -12.04
CA LEU A 129 22.59 -1.12 -11.63
C LEU A 129 23.02 -0.03 -10.64
N LYS A 130 23.84 -0.38 -9.66
CA LYS A 130 24.37 0.59 -8.69
C LYS A 130 25.25 1.65 -9.34
N LEU A 131 26.14 1.26 -10.28
CA LEU A 131 26.96 2.20 -11.03
C LEU A 131 26.13 3.22 -11.81
N ARG A 132 24.98 2.81 -12.33
CA ARG A 132 24.08 3.67 -13.11
C ARG A 132 23.03 4.38 -12.25
N ASN A 133 23.06 4.19 -10.94
CA ASN A 133 22.05 4.69 -10.01
C ASN A 133 20.64 4.26 -10.41
N LEU A 134 20.49 3.02 -10.82
CA LEU A 134 19.22 2.41 -11.19
C LEU A 134 18.75 1.45 -10.11
N LYS A 135 17.44 1.24 -10.04
CA LYS A 135 16.82 0.33 -9.09
C LYS A 135 16.13 -0.81 -9.82
N ALA A 136 16.20 -1.99 -9.23
CA ALA A 136 15.43 -3.16 -9.62
C ALA A 136 15.10 -3.97 -8.36
N TYR A 137 13.99 -4.68 -8.41
CA TYR A 137 13.68 -5.68 -7.39
C TYR A 137 14.58 -6.90 -7.62
N LEU A 138 15.30 -7.27 -6.57
CA LEU A 138 16.06 -8.52 -6.51
C LEU A 138 15.42 -9.37 -5.43
N PRO A 139 14.89 -10.56 -5.75
CA PRO A 139 14.34 -11.46 -4.74
C PRO A 139 15.36 -11.80 -3.65
N GLU A 140 14.89 -12.31 -2.54
CA GLU A 140 15.75 -12.70 -1.41
C GLU A 140 16.87 -13.66 -1.83
N TYR A 141 16.55 -14.60 -2.72
CA TYR A 141 17.53 -15.44 -3.41
C TYR A 141 17.20 -15.44 -4.90
N PRO A 142 17.86 -14.58 -5.71
CA PRO A 142 17.40 -14.27 -7.07
C PRO A 142 17.84 -15.30 -8.13
N VAL A 143 18.10 -16.52 -7.75
CA VAL A 143 18.53 -17.62 -8.64
C VAL A 143 17.66 -18.83 -8.37
N GLY A 144 17.06 -19.42 -9.40
CA GLY A 144 16.18 -20.55 -9.21
C GLY A 144 15.89 -21.35 -10.46
N THR A 145 15.19 -22.46 -10.26
CA THR A 145 14.57 -23.25 -11.31
C THR A 145 13.46 -22.44 -11.99
N ALA A 146 12.93 -22.95 -13.10
CA ALA A 146 11.81 -22.29 -13.78
C ALA A 146 10.60 -22.09 -12.85
N SER A 147 10.27 -23.10 -12.05
CA SER A 147 9.19 -23.02 -11.07
C SER A 147 9.44 -21.98 -9.98
N GLU A 148 10.65 -21.95 -9.43
CA GLU A 148 11.06 -20.97 -8.42
C GLU A 148 11.09 -19.55 -8.98
N CYS A 149 11.58 -19.37 -10.21
CA CYS A 149 11.55 -18.06 -10.88
C CYS A 149 10.13 -17.57 -11.12
N ALA A 150 9.20 -18.46 -11.49
CA ALA A 150 7.79 -18.12 -11.62
C ALA A 150 7.21 -17.59 -10.30
N ASP A 151 7.53 -18.23 -9.18
CA ASP A 151 7.10 -17.80 -7.84
C ASP A 151 7.67 -16.42 -7.50
N MET A 152 8.95 -16.17 -7.79
CA MET A 152 9.60 -14.87 -7.58
C MET A 152 8.96 -13.77 -8.43
N ILE A 153 8.57 -14.07 -9.66
CA ILE A 153 7.87 -13.12 -10.53
C ILE A 153 6.48 -12.80 -9.97
N ALA A 154 5.77 -13.79 -9.42
CA ALA A 154 4.50 -13.57 -8.75
C ALA A 154 4.64 -12.66 -7.51
N GLU A 155 5.75 -12.77 -6.76
CA GLU A 155 6.07 -11.87 -5.65
C GLU A 155 6.35 -10.44 -6.12
N PHE A 156 6.89 -10.28 -7.32
CA PHE A 156 7.16 -8.97 -7.92
C PHE A 156 5.88 -8.23 -8.31
N ALA A 157 4.82 -8.93 -8.67
CA ALA A 157 3.60 -8.32 -9.19
C ALA A 157 3.02 -7.19 -8.31
N PRO A 158 2.82 -7.37 -6.98
CA PRO A 158 2.34 -6.29 -6.12
C PRO A 158 3.35 -5.15 -5.95
N ILE A 159 4.64 -5.44 -6.01
CA ILE A 159 5.70 -4.41 -5.98
C ILE A 159 5.61 -3.54 -7.23
N ALA A 160 5.54 -4.15 -8.39
CA ALA A 160 5.38 -3.47 -9.68
C ALA A 160 4.12 -2.60 -9.69
N ARG A 161 3.01 -3.15 -9.22
CA ARG A 161 1.73 -2.45 -9.13
C ARG A 161 1.82 -1.20 -8.26
N ALA A 162 2.50 -1.27 -7.12
CA ALA A 162 2.71 -0.12 -6.25
C ALA A 162 3.55 0.97 -6.92
N VAL A 163 4.63 0.60 -7.58
CA VAL A 163 5.52 1.56 -8.29
C VAL A 163 4.78 2.25 -9.43
N VAL A 164 4.02 1.48 -10.22
CA VAL A 164 3.17 2.04 -11.29
C VAL A 164 2.13 2.99 -10.70
N GLY A 165 1.48 2.58 -9.60
CA GLY A 165 0.47 3.38 -8.94
C GLY A 165 0.99 4.73 -8.45
N LEU A 166 2.14 4.74 -7.79
CA LEU A 166 2.73 5.98 -7.25
C LEU A 166 3.07 7.00 -8.35
N LYS A 167 3.53 6.56 -9.49
CA LYS A 167 3.81 7.45 -10.63
C LYS A 167 2.55 8.05 -11.25
N ASN A 168 1.38 7.50 -10.95
CA ASN A 168 0.10 7.94 -11.48
C ASN A 168 -0.87 8.40 -10.38
N LEU A 169 -0.37 8.68 -9.19
CA LEU A 169 -1.15 9.10 -8.03
C LEU A 169 -1.18 10.62 -7.89
N LYS A 170 -2.36 11.14 -7.60
CA LYS A 170 -2.56 12.51 -7.11
C LYS A 170 -3.23 12.46 -5.75
N ILE A 171 -2.68 13.18 -4.79
CA ILE A 171 -3.30 13.35 -3.48
C ILE A 171 -4.01 14.71 -3.48
N ILE A 172 -5.29 14.71 -3.10
CA ILE A 172 -6.12 15.91 -3.03
C ILE A 172 -6.37 16.19 -1.55
N SER A 173 -5.95 17.34 -1.06
CA SER A 173 -6.15 17.74 0.33
C SER A 173 -7.09 18.94 0.44
N PHE A 174 -7.81 18.99 1.57
CA PHE A 174 -8.74 20.08 1.89
C PHE A 174 -8.34 20.73 3.22
N GLY A 175 -7.72 21.89 3.11
CA GLY A 175 -7.20 22.68 4.21
C GLY A 175 -5.83 22.23 4.69
N PRO A 176 -5.23 22.97 5.62
CA PRO A 176 -4.11 22.44 6.39
C PRO A 176 -4.63 21.50 7.47
N ARG A 177 -3.74 20.75 8.08
CA ARG A 177 -4.06 19.99 9.30
C ARG A 177 -4.76 20.88 10.34
N PRO A 178 -5.57 20.30 11.24
CA PRO A 178 -6.27 21.11 12.23
C PRO A 178 -5.30 21.75 13.24
N LYS A 179 -5.40 23.08 13.41
CA LYS A 179 -4.65 23.82 14.43
C LYS A 179 -3.17 23.39 14.54
N ASP A 180 -2.74 23.04 15.75
CA ASP A 180 -1.38 22.59 16.09
C ASP A 180 -1.17 21.07 15.97
N PHE A 181 -1.99 20.38 15.18
CA PHE A 181 -1.88 18.94 14.97
C PHE A 181 -0.68 18.60 14.06
N MET A 182 0.52 18.91 14.56
CA MET A 182 1.77 18.82 13.81
C MET A 182 2.17 17.38 13.44
N ALA A 183 1.54 16.40 14.09
CA ALA A 183 1.70 14.98 13.70
C ALA A 183 1.33 14.72 12.22
N CYS A 184 0.50 15.56 11.63
CA CYS A 184 0.12 15.48 10.22
C CYS A 184 0.89 16.47 9.33
N ASN A 185 2.07 16.92 9.77
CA ASN A 185 2.96 17.73 8.94
C ASN A 185 3.41 16.94 7.71
N ALA A 186 3.32 17.57 6.54
CA ALA A 186 3.55 16.89 5.27
C ALA A 186 4.47 17.72 4.35
N PRO A 187 5.80 17.55 4.48
CA PRO A 187 6.73 18.12 3.50
C PRO A 187 6.47 17.54 2.11
N ILE A 188 6.13 18.41 1.15
CA ILE A 188 5.67 17.95 -0.19
C ILE A 188 6.81 17.58 -1.13
N LYS A 189 8.02 18.01 -0.87
CA LYS A 189 9.18 17.71 -1.74
C LYS A 189 9.35 16.23 -1.99
N GLN A 190 9.20 15.39 -0.97
CA GLN A 190 9.34 13.94 -1.10
C GLN A 190 8.22 13.30 -1.93
N LEU A 191 7.03 13.88 -1.92
CA LEU A 191 5.94 13.43 -2.80
C LEU A 191 6.32 13.60 -4.27
N PHE A 192 6.85 14.75 -4.64
CA PHE A 192 7.32 15.00 -6.01
C PHE A 192 8.47 14.07 -6.39
N ASN A 193 9.38 13.78 -5.47
CA ASN A 193 10.46 12.82 -5.71
C ASN A 193 9.93 11.40 -5.97
N LEU A 194 8.79 11.04 -5.40
CA LEU A 194 8.11 9.76 -5.66
C LEU A 194 7.30 9.77 -6.96
N GLY A 195 7.15 10.91 -7.60
CA GLY A 195 6.29 11.08 -8.77
C GLY A 195 4.83 11.30 -8.42
N VAL A 196 4.53 11.57 -7.16
CA VAL A 196 3.15 11.83 -6.66
C VAL A 196 2.85 13.32 -6.80
N GLU A 197 1.70 13.65 -7.39
CA GLU A 197 1.19 15.00 -7.45
C GLU A 197 0.32 15.31 -6.24
N ILE A 198 0.22 16.59 -5.89
CA ILE A 198 -0.63 17.06 -4.82
C ILE A 198 -1.40 18.31 -5.24
N GLU A 199 -2.67 18.36 -4.85
CA GLU A 199 -3.50 19.55 -4.95
C GLU A 199 -3.96 19.94 -3.54
N GLU A 200 -3.63 21.14 -3.12
CA GLU A 200 -4.00 21.65 -1.80
C GLU A 200 -5.13 22.68 -1.94
N ASN A 201 -6.29 22.38 -1.35
CA ASN A 201 -7.48 23.22 -1.38
C ASN A 201 -7.83 23.70 0.01
N SER A 202 -8.65 24.75 0.07
CA SER A 202 -9.28 25.20 1.30
C SER A 202 -10.53 24.36 1.59
N GLU A 203 -10.89 24.22 2.87
CA GLU A 203 -12.21 23.67 3.24
C GLU A 203 -13.37 24.56 2.74
N LEU A 204 -13.10 25.85 2.52
CA LEU A 204 -14.09 26.77 1.95
C LEU A 204 -14.43 26.37 0.51
N ASP A 205 -13.44 25.96 -0.28
CA ASP A 205 -13.66 25.46 -1.64
C ASP A 205 -14.54 24.20 -1.62
N LEU A 206 -14.29 23.30 -0.68
CA LEU A 206 -15.09 22.09 -0.50
C LEU A 206 -16.53 22.43 -0.06
N PHE A 207 -16.68 23.39 0.83
CA PHE A 207 -18.00 23.82 1.32
C PHE A 207 -18.84 24.45 0.21
N GLU A 208 -18.24 25.28 -0.65
CA GLU A 208 -18.91 25.82 -1.83
C GLU A 208 -19.37 24.69 -2.76
N ALA A 209 -18.49 23.75 -3.07
CA ALA A 209 -18.83 22.59 -3.90
C ALA A 209 -19.95 21.75 -3.28
N PHE A 210 -19.94 21.56 -1.96
CA PHE A 210 -20.99 20.86 -1.23
C PHE A 210 -22.33 21.58 -1.40
N ASN A 211 -22.38 22.89 -1.22
CA ASN A 211 -23.60 23.68 -1.38
C ASN A 211 -24.15 23.62 -2.82
N ASN A 212 -23.24 23.59 -3.80
CA ASN A 212 -23.62 23.46 -5.21
C ASN A 212 -24.23 22.09 -5.56
N HIS A 213 -24.03 21.09 -4.72
CA HIS A 213 -24.64 19.76 -4.84
C HIS A 213 -26.00 19.64 -4.12
N ALA A 214 -26.50 20.72 -3.51
CA ALA A 214 -27.79 20.68 -2.86
C ALA A 214 -28.91 20.32 -3.87
N GLY A 215 -29.70 19.31 -3.54
CA GLY A 215 -30.78 18.85 -4.43
C GLY A 215 -30.30 18.07 -5.66
N ASP A 216 -29.06 17.63 -5.70
CA ASP A 216 -28.55 16.78 -6.79
C ASP A 216 -29.46 15.56 -6.99
N GLU A 217 -29.84 15.29 -8.24
CA GLU A 217 -30.78 14.21 -8.59
C GLU A 217 -30.27 12.81 -8.28
N ARG A 218 -28.95 12.63 -8.07
CA ARG A 218 -28.32 11.35 -7.73
C ARG A 218 -28.42 11.02 -6.24
N ILE A 219 -28.77 11.97 -5.39
CA ILE A 219 -28.83 11.78 -3.92
C ILE A 219 -29.72 10.60 -3.52
N PRO A 220 -30.97 10.45 -4.04
CA PRO A 220 -31.81 9.33 -3.63
C PRO A 220 -31.21 7.95 -3.89
N GLU A 221 -30.47 7.77 -4.98
CA GLU A 221 -29.82 6.51 -5.31
C GLU A 221 -28.69 6.20 -4.35
N VAL A 222 -27.86 7.20 -4.01
CA VAL A 222 -26.78 7.05 -3.01
C VAL A 222 -27.35 6.74 -1.63
N VAL A 223 -28.43 7.40 -1.22
CA VAL A 223 -29.12 7.12 0.04
C VAL A 223 -29.60 5.66 0.08
N LYS A 224 -30.19 5.19 -1.00
CA LYS A 224 -30.64 3.79 -1.08
C LYS A 224 -29.48 2.81 -0.90
N ASP A 225 -28.35 3.08 -1.55
CA ASP A 225 -27.14 2.27 -1.39
C ASP A 225 -26.61 2.28 0.05
N MET A 226 -26.65 3.44 0.70
CA MET A 226 -26.29 3.56 2.12
C MET A 226 -27.25 2.77 3.02
N GLU A 227 -28.55 2.83 2.76
CA GLU A 227 -29.55 2.07 3.53
C GLU A 227 -29.32 0.56 3.42
N GLU A 228 -29.01 0.09 2.22
CA GLU A 228 -28.70 -1.32 1.98
C GLU A 228 -27.42 -1.73 2.69
N GLU A 229 -26.37 -0.91 2.66
CA GLU A 229 -25.10 -1.18 3.34
C GLU A 229 -25.26 -1.22 4.86
N LEU A 230 -25.96 -0.27 5.42
CA LEU A 230 -26.14 -0.14 6.88
C LEU A 230 -27.12 -1.17 7.45
N GLY A 231 -28.16 -1.51 6.71
CA GLY A 231 -29.19 -2.45 7.17
C GLY A 231 -29.77 -2.06 8.54
N THR A 232 -29.68 -2.95 9.51
CA THR A 232 -30.15 -2.70 10.88
C THR A 232 -29.33 -1.66 11.64
N GLY A 233 -28.14 -1.33 11.15
CA GLY A 233 -27.27 -0.28 11.70
C GLY A 233 -27.65 1.14 11.27
N ASN A 234 -28.67 1.30 10.44
CA ASN A 234 -29.17 2.60 10.00
C ASN A 234 -29.98 3.29 11.11
N LYS A 235 -29.26 3.81 12.11
CA LYS A 235 -29.87 4.43 13.31
C LYS A 235 -30.20 5.90 13.14
N LYS A 236 -29.74 6.54 12.06
CA LYS A 236 -29.93 7.96 11.77
C LYS A 236 -30.27 8.17 10.29
N PRO A 237 -31.42 7.63 9.82
CA PRO A 237 -31.79 7.71 8.40
C PRO A 237 -31.95 9.16 7.91
N GLU A 238 -32.26 10.08 8.78
CA GLU A 238 -32.45 11.50 8.46
C GLU A 238 -31.18 12.22 8.01
N ILE A 239 -29.97 11.67 8.33
CA ILE A 239 -28.71 12.29 7.94
C ILE A 239 -28.20 11.80 6.57
N LEU A 240 -28.75 10.71 6.04
CA LEU A 240 -28.20 10.05 4.85
C LEU A 240 -28.21 10.94 3.61
N SER A 241 -29.22 11.76 3.42
CA SER A 241 -29.30 12.70 2.27
C SER A 241 -28.12 13.67 2.28
N ARG A 242 -27.73 14.17 3.45
CA ARG A 242 -26.60 15.09 3.61
C ARG A 242 -25.28 14.38 3.37
N LEU A 243 -25.12 13.17 3.89
CA LEU A 243 -23.93 12.35 3.63
C LEU A 243 -23.81 11.98 2.16
N ALA A 244 -24.93 11.67 1.50
CA ALA A 244 -24.97 11.41 0.06
C ALA A 244 -24.54 12.62 -0.76
N GLN A 245 -25.04 13.81 -0.38
CA GLN A 245 -24.61 15.08 -0.99
C GLN A 245 -23.09 15.27 -0.87
N TYR A 246 -22.53 15.00 0.30
CA TYR A 246 -21.08 15.10 0.54
C TYR A 246 -20.30 14.06 -0.26
N GLU A 247 -20.77 12.82 -0.33
CA GLU A 247 -20.12 11.78 -1.14
C GLU A 247 -20.05 12.18 -2.62
N LEU A 248 -21.16 12.66 -3.17
CA LEU A 248 -21.20 13.13 -4.57
C LEU A 248 -20.27 14.33 -4.78
N THR A 249 -20.20 15.22 -3.81
CA THR A 249 -19.27 16.36 -3.85
C THR A 249 -17.82 15.90 -3.97
N LEU A 250 -17.39 14.93 -3.15
CA LEU A 250 -16.03 14.39 -3.20
C LEU A 250 -15.77 13.66 -4.51
N LEU A 251 -16.67 12.81 -4.96
CA LEU A 251 -16.51 12.05 -6.19
C LEU A 251 -16.41 12.96 -7.42
N ASP A 252 -17.25 13.98 -7.50
CA ASP A 252 -17.18 14.95 -8.61
C ASP A 252 -15.90 15.77 -8.55
N TRP A 253 -15.51 16.21 -7.34
CA TRP A 253 -14.24 16.92 -7.16
C TRP A 253 -13.06 16.10 -7.68
N ILE A 254 -13.00 14.83 -7.33
CA ILE A 254 -11.95 13.92 -7.77
C ILE A 254 -11.90 13.83 -9.30
N GLU A 255 -13.04 13.60 -9.95
CA GLU A 255 -13.11 13.50 -11.42
C GLU A 255 -12.68 14.79 -12.12
N GLU A 256 -13.08 15.94 -11.57
CA GLU A 256 -12.73 17.24 -12.14
C GLU A 256 -11.28 17.64 -11.91
N HIS A 257 -10.65 17.16 -10.83
CA HIS A 257 -9.33 17.63 -10.38
C HIS A 257 -8.21 16.62 -10.48
N LYS A 258 -8.49 15.35 -10.78
CA LYS A 258 -7.40 14.34 -10.89
C LYS A 258 -6.40 14.66 -12.02
N GLY A 259 -6.77 15.49 -12.98
CA GLY A 259 -5.90 15.91 -14.07
C GLY A 259 -5.48 14.75 -14.98
N SER A 260 -4.20 14.62 -15.22
CA SER A 260 -3.63 13.53 -16.01
C SER A 260 -3.34 12.26 -15.19
N ARG A 261 -3.65 12.26 -13.91
CA ARG A 261 -3.42 11.11 -13.04
C ARG A 261 -4.58 10.12 -13.11
N GLU A 262 -4.27 8.84 -12.98
CA GLU A 262 -5.27 7.77 -13.01
C GLU A 262 -5.82 7.47 -11.62
N PHE A 263 -5.00 7.63 -10.57
CA PHE A 263 -5.32 7.24 -9.20
C PHE A 263 -5.30 8.44 -8.27
N VAL A 264 -6.12 8.37 -7.23
CA VAL A 264 -6.28 9.45 -6.28
C VAL A 264 -6.31 8.92 -4.85
N ALA A 265 -5.87 9.77 -3.93
CA ALA A 265 -6.11 9.63 -2.50
C ALA A 265 -6.51 11.01 -1.98
N VAL A 266 -7.27 11.04 -0.91
CA VAL A 266 -7.81 12.28 -0.35
C VAL A 266 -7.35 12.44 1.10
N ALA A 267 -7.07 13.68 1.50
CA ALA A 267 -6.77 14.03 2.89
C ALA A 267 -7.70 15.17 3.32
N GLY A 268 -8.54 14.91 4.31
CA GLY A 268 -9.51 15.87 4.82
C GLY A 268 -9.55 15.89 6.34
N LYS A 269 -10.35 16.79 6.92
CA LYS A 269 -10.49 16.90 8.37
C LYS A 269 -11.95 17.19 8.75
N CYS A 270 -12.31 16.82 10.00
CA CYS A 270 -13.64 17.06 10.50
C CYS A 270 -13.70 18.10 11.63
N TRP A 271 -12.57 18.59 12.09
CA TRP A 271 -12.51 19.58 13.15
C TRP A 271 -11.51 20.68 12.82
N PRO A 272 -11.66 21.94 13.31
CA PRO A 272 -12.66 22.33 14.31
C PRO A 272 -14.05 22.73 13.76
N ALA A 273 -14.20 22.99 12.45
CA ALA A 273 -15.40 23.67 11.94
C ALA A 273 -16.27 22.83 10.98
N PHE A 274 -15.82 21.68 10.55
CA PHE A 274 -16.53 20.86 9.56
C PHE A 274 -17.96 20.55 10.00
N GLN A 275 -18.15 20.09 11.23
CA GLN A 275 -19.45 19.66 11.74
C GLN A 275 -20.48 20.77 11.71
N THR A 276 -20.09 21.98 12.14
CA THR A 276 -21.02 23.11 12.20
C THR A 276 -21.38 23.67 10.82
N GLN A 277 -20.47 23.53 9.84
CA GLN A 277 -20.71 24.03 8.49
C GLN A 277 -21.44 23.02 7.61
N PHE A 278 -21.01 21.76 7.62
CA PHE A 278 -21.63 20.70 6.82
C PHE A 278 -22.82 20.04 7.52
N GLY A 279 -22.96 20.21 8.83
CA GLY A 279 -24.04 19.63 9.63
C GLY A 279 -23.94 18.12 9.85
N CYS A 280 -22.75 17.56 9.64
CA CYS A 280 -22.45 16.14 9.83
C CYS A 280 -20.94 15.94 9.96
N VAL A 281 -20.52 14.72 10.27
CA VAL A 281 -19.10 14.32 10.17
C VAL A 281 -18.86 13.49 8.92
N PRO A 282 -17.66 13.52 8.33
CA PRO A 282 -17.39 12.88 7.05
C PRO A 282 -17.06 11.39 7.16
N CYS A 283 -16.96 10.84 8.35
CA CYS A 283 -16.33 9.51 8.60
C CYS A 283 -16.97 8.40 7.77
N TYR A 284 -18.30 8.29 7.76
CA TYR A 284 -18.98 7.24 6.98
C TYR A 284 -18.75 7.40 5.48
N VAL A 285 -18.75 8.62 4.97
CA VAL A 285 -18.44 8.87 3.55
C VAL A 285 -17.01 8.48 3.25
N ASN A 286 -16.06 8.83 4.12
CA ASN A 286 -14.66 8.41 3.98
C ASN A 286 -14.54 6.88 3.96
N SER A 287 -15.27 6.18 4.81
CA SER A 287 -15.39 4.72 4.82
C SER A 287 -15.84 4.18 3.45
N ARG A 288 -16.84 4.80 2.84
CA ARG A 288 -17.39 4.40 1.55
C ARG A 288 -16.41 4.62 0.39
N LEU A 289 -15.67 5.72 0.38
CA LEU A 289 -14.61 5.95 -0.61
C LEU A 289 -13.47 4.93 -0.44
N THR A 290 -13.05 4.71 0.78
CA THR A 290 -12.02 3.71 1.12
C THR A 290 -12.43 2.31 0.60
N LYS A 291 -13.69 1.94 0.75
CA LYS A 291 -14.21 0.67 0.24
C LYS A 291 -14.08 0.55 -1.27
N ARG A 292 -14.11 1.67 -2.00
CA ARG A 292 -13.89 1.72 -3.46
C ARG A 292 -12.41 1.71 -3.86
N GLY A 293 -11.51 1.67 -2.89
CA GLY A 293 -10.07 1.76 -3.12
C GLY A 293 -9.54 3.19 -3.20
N ILE A 294 -10.35 4.20 -2.84
CA ILE A 294 -9.93 5.60 -2.76
C ILE A 294 -9.67 5.92 -1.29
N PRO A 295 -8.40 5.93 -0.84
CA PRO A 295 -8.11 6.26 0.56
C PRO A 295 -8.54 7.69 0.89
N VAL A 296 -9.08 7.86 2.10
CA VAL A 296 -9.38 9.18 2.65
C VAL A 296 -8.83 9.22 4.07
N SER A 297 -7.72 9.94 4.26
CA SER A 297 -7.11 10.12 5.57
C SER A 297 -7.81 11.20 6.37
N CYS A 298 -7.75 11.09 7.69
CA CYS A 298 -8.23 12.10 8.62
C CYS A 298 -7.15 13.13 8.94
N GLU A 299 -7.60 14.31 9.38
CA GLU A 299 -6.76 15.39 9.92
C GLU A 299 -5.71 15.88 8.92
N VAL A 300 -6.06 15.75 7.64
CA VAL A 300 -5.22 16.11 6.50
C VAL A 300 -3.84 15.43 6.60
N ASP A 301 -3.86 14.16 6.98
CA ASP A 301 -2.66 13.33 7.02
C ASP A 301 -2.30 12.84 5.62
N ILE A 302 -1.55 13.65 4.89
CA ILE A 302 -1.17 13.38 3.50
C ILE A 302 -0.32 12.10 3.40
N TYR A 303 0.64 11.90 4.32
CA TYR A 303 1.45 10.69 4.34
C TYR A 303 0.64 9.47 4.82
N GLY A 304 -0.42 9.68 5.60
CA GLY A 304 -1.40 8.65 5.91
C GLY A 304 -2.14 8.18 4.65
N ALA A 305 -2.62 9.12 3.84
CA ALA A 305 -3.28 8.81 2.57
C ALA A 305 -2.34 8.09 1.60
N LEU A 306 -1.09 8.53 1.51
CA LEU A 306 -0.04 7.87 0.74
C LEU A 306 0.19 6.43 1.21
N SER A 307 0.31 6.23 2.52
CA SER A 307 0.50 4.91 3.12
C SER A 307 -0.69 4.00 2.86
N GLU A 308 -1.91 4.49 3.03
CA GLU A 308 -3.13 3.74 2.71
C GLU A 308 -3.17 3.33 1.23
N PHE A 309 -2.80 4.22 0.32
CA PHE A 309 -2.77 3.91 -1.12
C PHE A 309 -1.78 2.78 -1.41
N ILE A 310 -0.57 2.85 -0.88
CA ILE A 310 0.45 1.82 -1.08
C ILE A 310 -0.06 0.46 -0.57
N GLY A 311 -0.62 0.42 0.61
CA GLY A 311 -1.14 -0.83 1.18
C GLY A 311 -2.37 -1.37 0.45
N THR A 312 -3.25 -0.50 -0.04
CA THR A 312 -4.38 -0.88 -0.87
C THR A 312 -3.90 -1.58 -2.15
N VAL A 313 -2.90 -1.01 -2.79
CA VAL A 313 -2.33 -1.55 -4.03
C VAL A 313 -1.58 -2.85 -3.77
N VAL A 314 -0.76 -2.90 -2.72
CA VAL A 314 0.00 -4.09 -2.35
C VAL A 314 -0.92 -5.26 -1.97
N SER A 315 -1.91 -5.02 -1.14
CA SER A 315 -2.81 -6.07 -0.66
C SER A 315 -3.92 -6.42 -1.66
N ASN A 316 -4.15 -5.58 -2.65
CA ASN A 316 -5.32 -5.65 -3.54
C ASN A 316 -6.62 -5.75 -2.74
N ASP A 317 -6.70 -4.99 -1.67
CA ASP A 317 -7.83 -4.95 -0.73
C ASP A 317 -7.88 -3.57 -0.08
N VAL A 318 -8.98 -3.28 0.59
CA VAL A 318 -9.13 -2.02 1.31
C VAL A 318 -8.26 -2.02 2.56
N VAL A 319 -7.77 -0.85 2.93
CA VAL A 319 -6.99 -0.61 4.15
C VAL A 319 -7.69 0.44 4.99
N THR A 320 -7.22 0.66 6.21
CA THR A 320 -7.72 1.73 7.07
C THR A 320 -6.56 2.50 7.69
N LEU A 321 -6.85 3.68 8.21
CA LEU A 321 -5.92 4.50 8.98
C LEU A 321 -6.42 4.53 10.42
N LEU A 322 -5.59 4.09 11.36
CA LEU A 322 -5.96 4.03 12.78
C LEU A 322 -4.91 4.72 13.65
N ASP A 323 -5.36 5.21 14.78
CA ASP A 323 -4.48 5.63 15.86
C ASP A 323 -3.91 4.39 16.56
N ILE A 324 -2.63 4.40 16.86
CA ILE A 324 -2.07 3.58 17.92
C ILE A 324 -2.49 4.29 19.21
N ASN A 325 -3.69 3.94 19.67
CA ASN A 325 -4.49 4.85 20.49
C ASN A 325 -4.23 4.70 22.00
N ASN A 326 -4.53 3.52 22.54
CA ASN A 326 -4.47 3.28 23.98
C ASN A 326 -3.82 1.95 24.29
N THR A 327 -3.28 1.84 25.49
CA THR A 327 -2.98 0.53 26.06
C THR A 327 -4.30 -0.23 26.29
N VAL A 328 -4.26 -1.56 26.17
CA VAL A 328 -5.37 -2.39 26.62
C VAL A 328 -5.44 -2.28 28.14
N PRO A 329 -6.61 -1.95 28.75
CA PRO A 329 -6.72 -1.88 30.21
C PRO A 329 -6.27 -3.17 30.90
N ALA A 330 -5.61 -3.04 32.04
CA ALA A 330 -5.02 -4.19 32.75
C ALA A 330 -6.04 -5.28 33.11
N ASP A 331 -7.20 -4.88 33.58
CA ASP A 331 -8.30 -5.81 33.90
C ASP A 331 -8.85 -6.54 32.67
N MET A 332 -8.94 -5.84 31.57
CA MET A 332 -9.38 -6.40 30.28
C MET A 332 -8.33 -7.39 29.73
N PHE A 333 -7.04 -7.06 29.84
CA PHE A 333 -5.98 -7.99 29.48
C PHE A 333 -6.03 -9.27 30.33
N GLU A 334 -6.14 -9.12 31.65
CA GLU A 334 -6.20 -10.25 32.58
C GLU A 334 -7.40 -11.17 32.30
N SER A 335 -8.58 -10.60 32.04
CA SER A 335 -9.81 -11.39 31.84
C SER A 335 -9.95 -11.98 30.43
N ASP A 336 -9.52 -11.25 29.41
CA ASP A 336 -9.88 -11.57 28.01
C ASP A 336 -8.71 -12.10 27.19
N ILE A 337 -7.47 -11.81 27.56
CA ILE A 337 -6.30 -12.13 26.72
C ILE A 337 -5.32 -13.07 27.41
N LYS A 338 -4.95 -12.81 28.64
CA LYS A 338 -3.95 -13.59 29.38
C LYS A 338 -4.34 -15.07 29.48
N GLY A 339 -3.42 -15.93 29.07
CA GLY A 339 -3.63 -17.38 29.08
C GLY A 339 -4.51 -17.91 27.95
N LYS A 340 -5.12 -17.04 27.16
CA LYS A 340 -5.94 -17.41 25.97
C LYS A 340 -5.19 -17.18 24.68
N TYR A 341 -4.29 -16.20 24.66
CA TYR A 341 -3.45 -15.85 23.51
C TYR A 341 -2.01 -15.71 23.98
N ASN A 342 -1.07 -15.99 23.12
CA ASN A 342 0.35 -15.97 23.44
C ASN A 342 0.96 -14.56 23.31
N TYR A 343 0.44 -13.62 24.10
CA TYR A 343 0.92 -12.24 24.12
C TYR A 343 1.07 -11.73 25.55
N THR A 344 2.02 -10.81 25.73
CA THR A 344 2.13 -10.03 26.97
C THR A 344 1.27 -8.78 26.90
N GLN A 345 1.05 -8.10 28.02
CA GLN A 345 0.33 -6.81 28.05
C GLN A 345 0.92 -5.80 27.05
N LYS A 346 2.24 -5.73 26.96
CA LYS A 346 2.95 -4.77 26.11
C LYS A 346 2.92 -5.10 24.62
N ASP A 347 2.49 -6.31 24.28
CA ASP A 347 2.26 -6.69 22.87
C ASP A 347 0.93 -6.14 22.34
N THR A 348 0.07 -5.65 23.22
CA THR A 348 -1.31 -5.28 22.87
C THR A 348 -1.53 -3.76 22.96
N PHE A 349 -2.46 -3.28 22.15
CA PHE A 349 -2.94 -1.90 22.17
C PHE A 349 -4.32 -1.80 21.52
N MET A 350 -5.02 -0.70 21.79
CA MET A 350 -6.26 -0.38 21.10
C MET A 350 -5.94 0.42 19.84
N GLY A 351 -6.31 -0.11 18.67
CA GLY A 351 -6.25 0.60 17.40
C GLY A 351 -7.61 1.23 17.11
N PHE A 352 -7.65 2.54 16.90
CA PHE A 352 -8.90 3.30 16.92
C PHE A 352 -8.92 4.41 15.88
N HIS A 353 -10.09 4.61 15.27
CA HIS A 353 -10.49 5.89 14.69
C HIS A 353 -11.99 6.11 14.87
N CYS A 354 -12.44 7.35 14.64
CA CYS A 354 -13.85 7.71 14.93
C CYS A 354 -14.89 6.94 14.12
N GLY A 355 -14.51 6.34 12.98
CA GLY A 355 -15.46 5.53 12.21
C GLY A 355 -15.36 5.73 10.70
N ASN A 356 -14.12 5.68 10.18
CA ASN A 356 -13.81 5.78 8.74
C ASN A 356 -13.35 4.44 8.12
N THR A 357 -13.37 3.35 8.88
CA THR A 357 -13.04 2.03 8.34
C THR A 357 -14.17 1.52 7.44
N ALA A 358 -13.82 0.91 6.32
CA ALA A 358 -14.79 0.35 5.38
C ALA A 358 -15.67 -0.71 6.04
N SER A 359 -16.95 -0.74 5.69
CA SER A 359 -17.93 -1.68 6.25
C SER A 359 -17.51 -3.14 6.13
N SER A 360 -16.80 -3.49 5.05
CA SER A 360 -16.29 -4.84 4.81
C SER A 360 -15.22 -5.30 5.81
N LYS A 361 -14.68 -4.38 6.61
CA LYS A 361 -13.64 -4.66 7.62
C LYS A 361 -14.15 -4.49 9.06
N LEU A 362 -15.45 -4.36 9.21
CA LEU A 362 -16.12 -4.28 10.50
C LEU A 362 -17.02 -5.50 10.70
N SER A 363 -17.03 -6.07 11.91
CA SER A 363 -17.87 -7.22 12.25
C SER A 363 -19.35 -6.86 12.35
N PHE A 364 -19.65 -5.59 12.62
CA PHE A 364 -20.97 -4.97 12.52
C PHE A 364 -20.81 -3.51 12.14
N CYS A 365 -21.84 -2.90 11.61
CA CYS A 365 -21.84 -1.48 11.23
C CYS A 365 -23.02 -0.77 11.85
N GLU A 366 -22.74 0.33 12.52
CA GLU A 366 -23.79 1.15 13.13
C GLU A 366 -23.48 2.63 12.95
N MET A 367 -24.43 3.37 12.36
CA MET A 367 -24.33 4.82 12.23
C MET A 367 -24.50 5.47 13.59
N LYS A 368 -23.53 6.27 13.98
CA LYS A 368 -23.54 7.00 15.25
C LYS A 368 -23.00 8.42 15.12
N TYR A 369 -22.90 9.07 16.25
CA TYR A 369 -22.29 10.39 16.37
C TYR A 369 -20.85 10.28 16.87
N GLN A 370 -20.07 11.29 16.56
CA GLN A 370 -18.66 11.36 16.95
C GLN A 370 -18.56 11.75 18.43
N PHE A 371 -18.31 10.77 19.26
CA PHE A 371 -18.32 10.87 20.71
C PHE A 371 -17.36 11.93 21.27
N ILE A 372 -16.18 12.02 20.69
CA ILE A 372 -15.15 12.96 21.14
C ILE A 372 -15.60 14.40 20.94
N MET A 373 -16.10 14.72 19.73
CA MET A 373 -16.51 16.07 19.38
C MET A 373 -17.84 16.47 20.03
N ALA A 374 -18.70 15.52 20.35
CA ALA A 374 -19.98 15.78 21.03
C ALA A 374 -19.84 16.31 22.44
N ARG A 375 -18.63 16.28 23.01
CA ARG A 375 -18.34 16.94 24.30
C ARG A 375 -18.40 18.46 24.21
N SER A 376 -18.13 19.02 23.03
CA SER A 376 -18.06 20.48 22.81
C SER A 376 -18.98 21.00 21.73
N LEU A 377 -19.62 20.12 20.97
CA LEU A 377 -20.54 20.46 19.86
C LEU A 377 -21.89 19.80 20.08
N PRO A 378 -23.00 20.38 19.52
CA PRO A 378 -24.29 19.71 19.55
C PRO A 378 -24.21 18.31 18.91
N GLU A 379 -24.89 17.34 19.52
CA GLU A 379 -24.94 15.97 19.01
C GLU A 379 -25.45 15.90 17.57
N GLU A 380 -26.40 16.76 17.21
CA GLU A 380 -27.03 16.79 15.89
C GLU A 380 -26.03 17.00 14.74
N VAL A 381 -24.97 17.78 14.97
CA VAL A 381 -23.95 18.06 13.95
C VAL A 381 -22.80 17.06 13.96
N THR A 382 -22.75 16.18 14.95
CA THR A 382 -21.68 15.17 15.09
C THR A 382 -22.08 13.80 14.55
N GLN A 383 -23.23 13.67 13.91
CA GLN A 383 -23.71 12.42 13.30
C GLN A 383 -22.95 12.10 12.02
N GLY A 384 -22.74 10.82 11.73
CA GLY A 384 -22.15 10.36 10.47
C GLY A 384 -20.89 9.52 10.63
N THR A 385 -20.61 8.96 11.80
CA THR A 385 -19.57 7.93 11.98
C THR A 385 -20.12 6.55 11.64
N LEU A 386 -19.26 5.66 11.18
CA LEU A 386 -19.56 4.24 11.04
C LEU A 386 -18.82 3.47 12.14
N GLU A 387 -19.53 3.08 13.17
CA GLU A 387 -18.94 2.31 14.27
C GLU A 387 -19.04 0.82 14.07
N GLY A 388 -18.06 0.11 14.57
CA GLY A 388 -18.00 -1.35 14.60
C GLY A 388 -16.64 -1.83 15.07
N ASP A 389 -16.60 -3.09 15.50
CA ASP A 389 -15.34 -3.75 15.85
C ASP A 389 -14.61 -4.16 14.55
N ILE A 390 -13.32 -3.86 14.48
CA ILE A 390 -12.47 -4.32 13.37
C ILE A 390 -12.50 -5.85 13.36
N ILE A 391 -12.62 -6.44 12.18
CA ILE A 391 -12.68 -7.90 12.03
C ILE A 391 -11.40 -8.55 12.59
N PRO A 392 -11.51 -9.66 13.33
CA PRO A 392 -10.35 -10.39 13.79
C PRO A 392 -9.56 -10.99 12.62
N GLY A 393 -8.27 -11.17 12.82
CA GLY A 393 -7.38 -11.80 11.86
C GLY A 393 -6.07 -11.06 11.67
N ASP A 394 -5.25 -11.57 10.77
CA ASP A 394 -3.92 -11.03 10.49
C ASP A 394 -3.98 -9.61 9.95
N ILE A 395 -3.07 -8.76 10.43
CA ILE A 395 -2.89 -7.39 9.94
C ILE A 395 -1.42 -7.04 9.80
N THR A 396 -1.17 -6.02 9.00
CA THR A 396 0.10 -5.31 8.94
C THR A 396 -0.16 -3.86 9.28
N PHE A 397 0.49 -3.38 10.34
CA PHE A 397 0.49 -1.96 10.73
C PHE A 397 1.74 -1.33 10.13
N TYR A 398 1.59 -0.23 9.38
CA TYR A 398 2.72 0.36 8.66
C TYR A 398 2.50 1.85 8.42
N ARG A 399 3.59 2.57 8.17
CA ARG A 399 3.53 3.99 7.76
C ARG A 399 4.79 4.36 6.98
N LEU A 400 4.59 5.11 5.92
CA LEU A 400 5.63 5.83 5.21
C LEU A 400 5.46 7.32 5.51
N GLN A 401 6.54 8.02 5.82
CA GLN A 401 6.51 9.46 6.06
C GLN A 401 7.82 10.14 5.65
N SER A 402 7.78 11.47 5.55
CA SER A 402 8.97 12.29 5.46
C SER A 402 9.45 12.70 6.86
N THR A 403 10.75 12.69 7.05
CA THR A 403 11.38 13.25 8.26
C THR A 403 11.52 14.78 8.14
N ALA A 404 11.92 15.42 9.23
CA ALA A 404 12.14 16.88 9.25
C ALA A 404 13.24 17.34 8.27
N ASP A 405 14.23 16.49 7.98
CA ASP A 405 15.30 16.75 7.03
C ASP A 405 14.97 16.28 5.59
N SER A 406 13.69 16.07 5.32
CA SER A 406 13.17 15.68 3.99
C SER A 406 13.69 14.33 3.48
N LYS A 407 13.86 13.35 4.35
CA LYS A 407 14.14 11.96 4.00
C LYS A 407 12.90 11.12 4.21
N LEU A 408 12.77 10.06 3.44
CA LEU A 408 11.71 9.07 3.66
C LEU A 408 12.10 8.11 4.79
N ARG A 409 11.13 7.74 5.61
CA ARG A 409 11.25 6.77 6.69
C ARG A 409 9.96 5.95 6.76
N ALA A 410 10.08 4.67 7.10
CA ALA A 410 8.93 3.78 7.18
C ALA A 410 9.05 2.82 8.36
N TYR A 411 7.89 2.38 8.88
CA TYR A 411 7.83 1.25 9.78
C TYR A 411 6.82 0.22 9.29
N ILE A 412 7.04 -1.03 9.68
CA ILE A 412 6.20 -2.18 9.35
C ILE A 412 6.15 -3.09 10.57
N ALA A 413 4.95 -3.48 10.99
CA ALA A 413 4.77 -4.43 12.08
C ALA A 413 3.60 -5.35 11.77
N GLN A 414 3.83 -6.65 11.78
CA GLN A 414 2.81 -7.66 11.52
C GLN A 414 2.26 -8.22 12.83
N GLY A 415 0.97 -8.43 12.88
CA GLY A 415 0.28 -9.00 14.03
C GLY A 415 -1.13 -9.41 13.68
N GLU A 416 -2.04 -9.25 14.62
CA GLU A 416 -3.44 -9.62 14.43
C GLU A 416 -4.37 -8.73 15.24
N VAL A 417 -5.63 -8.69 14.83
CA VAL A 417 -6.74 -8.19 15.64
C VAL A 417 -7.33 -9.38 16.39
N LEU A 418 -7.40 -9.27 17.71
CA LEU A 418 -7.94 -10.34 18.55
C LEU A 418 -9.47 -10.30 18.58
N PRO A 419 -10.14 -11.48 18.62
CA PRO A 419 -11.59 -11.57 18.70
C PRO A 419 -12.10 -11.35 20.15
N VAL A 420 -11.78 -10.18 20.73
CA VAL A 420 -12.17 -9.80 22.08
C VAL A 420 -13.01 -8.53 22.02
N ALA A 421 -13.92 -8.37 22.98
CA ALA A 421 -14.77 -7.18 23.04
C ALA A 421 -13.94 -5.93 23.28
N THR A 422 -14.17 -4.89 22.49
CA THR A 422 -13.41 -3.63 22.58
C THR A 422 -13.87 -2.74 23.72
N ARG A 423 -15.13 -2.87 24.15
CA ARG A 423 -15.74 -2.12 25.26
C ARG A 423 -15.68 -0.60 25.08
N SER A 424 -15.61 -0.13 23.84
CA SER A 424 -15.46 1.28 23.50
C SER A 424 -16.27 1.62 22.27
N PHE A 425 -16.02 2.78 21.67
CA PHE A 425 -16.75 3.32 20.54
C PHE A 425 -15.83 3.50 19.32
N GLY A 426 -16.39 3.83 18.17
CA GLY A 426 -15.65 4.09 16.93
C GLY A 426 -15.41 2.84 16.09
N GLY A 427 -14.56 2.96 15.10
CA GLY A 427 -13.94 1.85 14.41
C GLY A 427 -12.72 1.41 15.21
N ILE A 428 -12.83 0.32 15.92
CA ILE A 428 -11.87 -0.03 16.97
C ILE A 428 -11.58 -1.52 17.01
N GLY A 429 -10.35 -1.88 17.38
CA GLY A 429 -9.93 -3.27 17.57
C GLY A 429 -8.89 -3.39 18.67
N VAL A 430 -8.80 -4.59 19.23
CA VAL A 430 -7.71 -4.98 20.13
C VAL A 430 -6.64 -5.63 19.28
N PHE A 431 -5.51 -4.93 19.13
CA PHE A 431 -4.39 -5.37 18.31
C PHE A 431 -3.34 -6.05 19.18
N ALA A 432 -2.74 -7.09 18.64
CA ALA A 432 -1.59 -7.77 19.23
C ALA A 432 -0.48 -7.90 18.18
N ILE A 433 0.68 -7.38 18.50
CA ILE A 433 1.88 -7.44 17.66
C ILE A 433 3.02 -8.00 18.49
N PRO A 434 3.68 -9.08 18.07
CA PRO A 434 4.80 -9.65 18.84
C PRO A 434 5.87 -8.59 19.11
N GLU A 435 6.33 -8.52 20.37
CA GLU A 435 7.35 -7.56 20.84
C GLU A 435 7.00 -6.09 20.60
N MET A 436 5.71 -5.75 20.61
CA MET A 436 5.24 -4.37 20.37
C MET A 436 5.84 -3.37 21.34
N GLY A 437 6.04 -3.73 22.60
CA GLY A 437 6.63 -2.83 23.60
C GLY A 437 8.03 -2.38 23.21
N ARG A 438 8.84 -3.28 22.70
CA ARG A 438 10.18 -2.97 22.19
C ARG A 438 10.12 -2.12 20.91
N PHE A 439 9.24 -2.48 20.00
CA PHE A 439 9.01 -1.74 18.77
C PHE A 439 8.48 -0.32 19.05
N TYR A 440 7.52 -0.21 19.95
CA TYR A 440 6.97 1.08 20.37
C TYR A 440 8.07 2.01 20.89
N ARG A 441 8.90 1.53 21.82
CA ARG A 441 9.95 2.35 22.42
C ARG A 441 11.07 2.70 21.45
N HIS A 442 11.60 1.70 20.74
CA HIS A 442 12.83 1.89 19.96
C HIS A 442 12.58 2.35 18.51
N VAL A 443 11.37 2.22 18.01
CA VAL A 443 11.00 2.71 16.69
C VAL A 443 10.02 3.87 16.77
N LEU A 444 8.82 3.63 17.27
CA LEU A 444 7.77 4.65 17.19
C LEU A 444 8.13 5.90 17.99
N VAL A 445 8.57 5.74 19.23
CA VAL A 445 8.96 6.86 20.08
C VAL A 445 10.33 7.42 19.69
N GLU A 446 11.35 6.58 19.65
CA GLU A 446 12.73 7.01 19.40
C GLU A 446 12.94 7.65 18.04
N LYS A 447 12.28 7.13 17.02
CA LYS A 447 12.41 7.64 15.63
C LYS A 447 11.31 8.61 15.24
N ASN A 448 10.52 9.08 16.22
CA ASN A 448 9.57 10.18 16.08
C ASN A 448 8.46 9.93 15.05
N TYR A 449 7.79 8.80 15.15
CA TYR A 449 6.60 8.54 14.35
C TYR A 449 5.35 9.10 15.01
N PRO A 450 4.39 9.64 14.23
CA PRO A 450 3.10 10.05 14.78
C PRO A 450 2.22 8.84 15.09
N HIS A 451 1.07 9.10 15.72
CA HIS A 451 0.15 8.07 16.18
C HIS A 451 -0.69 7.42 15.07
N HIS A 452 -0.81 8.04 13.91
CA HIS A 452 -1.50 7.46 12.77
C HIS A 452 -0.67 6.36 12.12
N GLY A 453 -1.25 5.19 11.92
CA GLY A 453 -0.69 4.11 11.13
C GLY A 453 -1.73 3.54 10.18
N ALA A 454 -1.29 3.12 8.99
CA ALA A 454 -2.14 2.41 8.07
C ALA A 454 -2.20 0.93 8.44
N VAL A 455 -3.34 0.29 8.19
CA VAL A 455 -3.57 -1.11 8.52
C VAL A 455 -4.06 -1.85 7.28
N ALA A 456 -3.25 -2.78 6.79
CA ALA A 456 -3.64 -3.74 5.78
C ALA A 456 -4.12 -5.04 6.44
N PHE A 457 -5.08 -5.70 5.84
CA PHE A 457 -5.72 -6.90 6.38
C PHE A 457 -5.07 -8.16 5.79
N GLY A 458 -4.05 -8.62 6.44
CA GLY A 458 -3.16 -9.71 6.07
C GLY A 458 -1.71 -9.38 6.41
N HIS A 459 -0.80 -10.33 6.15
CA HIS A 459 0.63 -10.12 6.35
C HIS A 459 1.29 -9.75 5.02
N PHE A 460 1.63 -8.48 4.87
CA PHE A 460 2.24 -7.90 3.67
C PHE A 460 3.60 -7.24 3.95
N GLY A 461 4.19 -7.55 5.10
CA GLY A 461 5.41 -6.86 5.55
C GLY A 461 6.57 -7.00 4.59
N LYS A 462 6.81 -8.21 4.06
CA LYS A 462 7.88 -8.47 3.10
C LYS A 462 7.71 -7.62 1.82
N THR A 463 6.50 -7.60 1.27
CA THR A 463 6.18 -6.82 0.06
C THR A 463 6.32 -5.32 0.32
N LEU A 464 5.79 -4.83 1.44
CA LEU A 464 5.92 -3.41 1.82
C LEU A 464 7.38 -3.01 2.01
N TYR A 465 8.19 -3.86 2.64
CA TYR A 465 9.63 -3.62 2.79
C TYR A 465 10.30 -3.41 1.42
N GLU A 466 10.02 -4.28 0.47
CA GLU A 466 10.60 -4.18 -0.88
C GLU A 466 10.07 -2.96 -1.65
N VAL A 467 8.81 -2.61 -1.49
CA VAL A 467 8.26 -1.39 -2.08
C VAL A 467 8.96 -0.15 -1.53
N PHE A 468 9.10 -0.04 -0.21
CA PHE A 468 9.75 1.12 0.41
C PHE A 468 11.21 1.24 -0.01
N LYS A 469 11.92 0.12 -0.05
CA LYS A 469 13.30 0.07 -0.55
C LYS A 469 13.37 0.52 -2.02
N TYR A 470 12.47 0.02 -2.85
CA TYR A 470 12.43 0.35 -4.28
C TYR A 470 12.21 1.85 -4.53
N ILE A 471 11.31 2.46 -3.79
CA ILE A 471 10.97 3.89 -3.96
C ILE A 471 11.97 4.85 -3.30
N GLY A 472 13.01 4.35 -2.65
CA GLY A 472 14.11 5.14 -2.18
C GLY A 472 14.22 5.36 -0.68
N VAL A 473 13.46 4.61 0.13
CA VAL A 473 13.71 4.58 1.58
C VAL A 473 14.99 3.78 1.80
N GLU A 474 15.94 4.36 2.53
CA GLU A 474 17.17 3.65 2.86
C GLU A 474 16.89 2.47 3.79
N MET A 475 17.61 1.35 3.61
CA MET A 475 17.31 0.10 4.33
C MET A 475 17.34 0.27 5.86
N ASP A 476 18.25 1.08 6.39
CA ASP A 476 18.33 1.38 7.83
C ASP A 476 17.20 2.30 8.31
N GLU A 477 16.45 2.90 7.40
CA GLU A 477 15.26 3.70 7.67
C GLU A 477 13.94 2.98 7.40
N ILE A 478 14.00 1.69 7.01
CA ILE A 478 12.84 0.80 6.93
C ILE A 478 12.82 -0.05 8.20
N ASN A 479 12.01 0.35 9.16
CA ASN A 479 11.95 -0.23 10.49
C ASN A 479 10.93 -1.38 10.52
N PHE A 480 11.35 -2.55 10.08
CA PHE A 480 10.51 -3.75 10.07
C PHE A 480 10.64 -4.48 11.42
N ASN A 481 9.54 -4.58 12.15
CA ASN A 481 9.51 -5.32 13.41
C ASN A 481 9.73 -6.81 13.14
N GLN A 482 10.92 -7.29 13.49
CA GLN A 482 11.29 -8.70 13.39
C GLN A 482 11.47 -9.24 14.81
N PRO A 483 10.49 -9.98 15.34
CA PRO A 483 10.64 -10.67 16.63
C PRO A 483 11.85 -11.59 16.63
N LYS A 484 12.48 -11.80 17.79
CA LYS A 484 13.67 -12.65 17.90
C LYS A 484 13.43 -14.02 17.31
N GLY A 485 14.32 -14.44 16.43
CA GLY A 485 14.22 -15.71 15.71
C GLY A 485 13.54 -15.63 14.34
N MET A 486 13.01 -14.48 13.96
CA MET A 486 12.47 -14.25 12.61
C MET A 486 13.50 -13.48 11.77
N MET A 487 13.64 -13.88 10.53
CA MET A 487 14.68 -13.38 9.63
C MET A 487 14.08 -12.90 8.30
N TYR A 488 13.71 -11.65 8.22
CA TYR A 488 13.49 -10.95 6.98
C TYR A 488 13.32 -9.44 7.25
N PRO A 489 14.14 -8.59 6.70
CA PRO A 489 15.38 -8.96 6.01
C PRO A 489 16.34 -9.73 6.96
N THR A 490 17.50 -10.12 6.54
CA THR A 490 18.39 -11.03 7.26
C THR A 490 18.83 -10.59 8.67
N GLU A 491 18.62 -9.32 9.01
CA GLU A 491 18.96 -8.79 10.34
C GLU A 491 17.76 -8.08 10.96
N ASN A 492 17.63 -8.24 12.26
CA ASN A 492 16.66 -7.48 13.05
C ASN A 492 17.37 -6.25 13.63
N PRO A 493 17.05 -5.04 13.14
CA PRO A 493 17.73 -3.82 13.62
C PRO A 493 17.40 -3.46 15.08
N PHE A 494 16.46 -4.17 15.72
CA PHE A 494 16.01 -3.92 17.10
C PHE A 494 16.46 -5.00 18.06
N ALA A 495 17.23 -5.96 17.60
CA ALA A 495 17.73 -7.06 18.43
C ALA A 495 18.78 -6.58 19.44
#